data_c17c599b3a7d1b311570faf49b3731ca
#
_entry.id   c17c599b3a7d1b311570faf49b3731ca
#
_cell.length_a   1.000
_cell.length_b   1.000
_cell.length_c   1.000
_cell.angle_alpha   90.00
_cell.angle_beta   90.00
_cell.angle_gamma   90.00
#
_symmetry.space_group_name_H-M   'P 1'
#
loop_
_entity.id
_entity.type
_entity.pdbx_description
1 polymer ?
#
loop_
_entity_poly.entity_id
_entity_poly.type
_entity_poly.pdbx_seq_one_letter_code
_entity_poly.pdbx_strand_id
1 'polypeptide(L)'
;LSPDMLQIAMEKRMESGRDILYLNQDMREFELYGTVRAIVSICDSMNYLLEKEDLVQTLRLANNYLDPGGVFIFDLNTEHKYRDILGQCTIAEDREESSFIWDNNFDEETGINEYNLSLFIQEEEDLYRKYQETHYQKAYSLDEVRAAVEEAGMELAAVYDAFTRNAPSEDSERVYVIAREKGKHRK
;
A
#
# COMPACT_ATOMS: atom_id res chain seq x y z
N LEU A 1 -9.72 2.84 3.56
CA LEU A 1 -10.85 3.52 2.93
C LEU A 1 -11.27 4.72 3.78
N SER A 2 -11.08 5.93 3.26
CA SER A 2 -11.44 7.18 3.94
C SER A 2 -12.39 8.00 3.07
N PRO A 3 -13.67 8.09 3.42
CA PRO A 3 -14.62 8.93 2.70
C PRO A 3 -14.21 10.41 2.69
N ASP A 4 -13.64 10.91 3.78
CA ASP A 4 -13.20 12.30 3.89
C ASP A 4 -12.07 12.63 2.92
N MET A 5 -11.08 11.72 2.77
CA MET A 5 -10.02 11.86 1.77
C MET A 5 -10.55 11.84 0.35
N LEU A 6 -11.57 11.01 0.07
CA LEU A 6 -12.22 10.99 -1.24
C LEU A 6 -13.00 12.28 -1.51
N GLN A 7 -13.64 12.86 -0.50
CA GLN A 7 -14.31 14.16 -0.64
C GLN A 7 -13.31 15.25 -1.05
N ILE A 8 -12.17 15.35 -0.36
CA ILE A 8 -11.10 16.30 -0.72
C ILE A 8 -10.58 16.04 -2.15
N ALA A 9 -10.42 14.78 -2.53
CA ALA A 9 -10.00 14.42 -3.87
C ALA A 9 -11.04 14.85 -4.94
N MET A 10 -12.32 14.73 -4.66
CA MET A 10 -13.41 15.18 -5.54
C MET A 10 -13.43 16.71 -5.68
N GLU A 11 -13.19 17.46 -4.62
CA GLU A 11 -13.05 18.92 -4.65
C GLU A 11 -11.88 19.33 -5.58
N LYS A 12 -10.70 18.73 -5.39
CA LYS A 12 -9.53 18.95 -6.27
C LYS A 12 -9.79 18.57 -7.73
N ARG A 13 -10.59 17.52 -7.98
CA ARG A 13 -11.04 17.16 -9.33
C ARG A 13 -11.83 18.30 -9.96
N MET A 14 -12.80 18.87 -9.25
CA MET A 14 -13.63 19.97 -9.74
C MET A 14 -12.77 21.19 -10.08
N GLU A 15 -11.83 21.54 -9.23
CA GLU A 15 -10.90 22.66 -9.45
C GLU A 15 -9.97 22.42 -10.67
N SER A 16 -9.48 21.22 -10.83
CA SER A 16 -8.55 20.86 -11.92
C SER A 16 -9.21 20.65 -13.27
N GLY A 17 -10.52 20.47 -13.32
CA GLY A 17 -11.29 20.13 -14.52
C GLY A 17 -10.94 18.77 -15.14
N ARG A 18 -10.21 17.91 -14.43
CA ARG A 18 -9.81 16.58 -14.93
C ARG A 18 -10.93 15.57 -14.73
N ASP A 19 -11.14 14.73 -15.73
CA ASP A 19 -12.10 13.62 -15.63
C ASP A 19 -11.46 12.41 -14.92
N ILE A 20 -11.65 12.35 -13.60
CA ILE A 20 -11.15 11.26 -12.75
C ILE A 20 -12.36 10.62 -12.06
N LEU A 21 -12.51 9.31 -12.20
CA LEU A 21 -13.51 8.54 -11.46
C LEU A 21 -12.92 8.10 -10.11
N TYR A 22 -13.55 8.51 -9.02
CA TYR A 22 -13.22 8.03 -7.67
C TYR A 22 -14.22 6.97 -7.22
N LEU A 23 -13.70 5.86 -6.71
CA LEU A 23 -14.50 4.75 -6.19
C LEU A 23 -14.07 4.47 -4.75
N ASN A 24 -15.04 4.38 -3.84
CA ASN A 24 -14.78 3.98 -2.45
C ASN A 24 -15.01 2.49 -2.30
N GLN A 25 -14.00 1.69 -2.58
CA GLN A 25 -14.09 0.23 -2.59
C GLN A 25 -12.88 -0.39 -1.84
N ASP A 26 -13.10 -1.56 -1.24
CA ASP A 26 -12.01 -2.35 -0.67
C ASP A 26 -11.21 -3.04 -1.79
N MET A 27 -9.88 -3.08 -1.67
CA MET A 27 -9.05 -3.72 -2.69
C MET A 27 -9.25 -5.23 -2.80
N ARG A 28 -9.87 -5.86 -1.80
CA ARG A 28 -10.18 -7.29 -1.77
C ARG A 28 -11.48 -7.65 -2.49
N GLU A 29 -12.30 -6.65 -2.84
CA GLU A 29 -13.64 -6.86 -3.43
C GLU A 29 -14.05 -5.78 -4.44
N PHE A 30 -13.08 -5.04 -5.00
CA PHE A 30 -13.39 -3.96 -5.93
C PHE A 30 -13.95 -4.47 -7.27
N GLU A 31 -14.81 -3.66 -7.87
CA GLU A 31 -15.40 -3.89 -9.18
C GLU A 31 -15.16 -2.70 -10.10
N LEU A 32 -14.79 -2.99 -11.36
CA LEU A 32 -14.63 -1.99 -12.41
C LEU A 32 -15.60 -2.29 -13.57
N TYR A 33 -16.03 -1.26 -14.27
CA TYR A 33 -16.91 -1.39 -15.43
C TYR A 33 -16.23 -1.96 -16.70
N GLY A 34 -14.92 -2.11 -16.68
CA GLY A 34 -14.15 -2.61 -17.82
C GLY A 34 -12.72 -2.92 -17.40
N THR A 35 -11.87 -3.18 -18.38
CA THR A 35 -10.46 -3.47 -18.15
C THR A 35 -9.59 -2.23 -18.32
N VAL A 36 -8.41 -2.25 -17.70
CA VAL A 36 -7.41 -1.19 -17.71
C VAL A 36 -6.04 -1.73 -18.11
N ARG A 37 -5.20 -0.89 -18.67
CA ARG A 37 -3.85 -1.27 -19.10
C ARG A 37 -2.87 -1.40 -17.94
N ALA A 38 -3.07 -0.61 -16.90
CA ALA A 38 -2.22 -0.63 -15.73
C ALA A 38 -3.04 -0.35 -14.47
N ILE A 39 -2.67 -1.03 -13.40
CA ILE A 39 -3.12 -0.78 -12.03
C ILE A 39 -1.88 -0.39 -11.23
N VAL A 40 -2.01 0.61 -10.35
CA VAL A 40 -0.93 1.06 -9.47
C VAL A 40 -1.45 1.13 -8.05
N SER A 41 -0.72 0.53 -7.11
CA SER A 41 -0.96 0.64 -5.67
C SER A 41 0.36 1.04 -5.00
N ILE A 42 0.41 2.24 -4.45
CA ILE A 42 1.63 2.80 -3.84
C ILE A 42 1.37 3.22 -2.40
N CYS A 43 2.43 3.59 -1.70
CA CYS A 43 2.42 3.95 -0.28
C CYS A 43 2.00 2.78 0.60
N ASP A 44 2.68 1.64 0.44
CA ASP A 44 2.57 0.44 1.28
C ASP A 44 1.14 -0.08 1.51
N SER A 45 0.21 0.29 0.63
CA SER A 45 -1.20 -0.13 0.76
C SER A 45 -1.37 -1.65 0.76
N MET A 46 -0.50 -2.38 0.05
CA MET A 46 -0.54 -3.84 0.01
C MET A 46 -0.09 -4.49 1.32
N ASN A 47 0.71 -3.82 2.15
CA ASN A 47 1.10 -4.32 3.47
C ASN A 47 -0.07 -4.37 4.47
N TYR A 48 -1.18 -3.65 4.21
CA TYR A 48 -2.41 -3.73 5.01
C TYR A 48 -3.20 -5.02 4.80
N LEU A 49 -2.85 -5.82 3.82
CA LEU A 49 -3.39 -7.18 3.64
C LEU A 49 -2.64 -8.10 4.59
N LEU A 50 -3.23 -8.45 5.72
CA LEU A 50 -2.56 -9.21 6.78
C LEU A 50 -2.52 -10.72 6.48
N GLU A 51 -3.48 -11.21 5.69
CA GLU A 51 -3.61 -12.61 5.34
C GLU A 51 -3.15 -12.85 3.89
N LYS A 52 -2.47 -13.97 3.68
CA LYS A 52 -2.01 -14.38 2.34
C LYS A 52 -3.18 -14.49 1.34
N GLU A 53 -4.31 -14.98 1.80
CA GLU A 53 -5.53 -15.14 1.01
C GLU A 53 -6.04 -13.80 0.49
N ASP A 54 -5.98 -12.75 1.30
CA ASP A 54 -6.36 -11.38 0.92
C ASP A 54 -5.41 -10.81 -0.14
N LEU A 55 -4.10 -11.06 0.01
CA LEU A 55 -3.10 -10.68 -1.00
C LEU A 55 -3.37 -11.37 -2.34
N VAL A 56 -3.59 -12.68 -2.33
CA VAL A 56 -3.92 -13.47 -3.54
C VAL A 56 -5.23 -12.99 -4.15
N GLN A 57 -6.25 -12.72 -3.34
CA GLN A 57 -7.55 -12.23 -3.81
C GLN A 57 -7.44 -10.87 -4.48
N THR A 58 -6.70 -9.94 -3.89
CA THR A 58 -6.44 -8.62 -4.48
C THR A 58 -5.72 -8.74 -5.82
N LEU A 59 -4.70 -9.60 -5.90
CA LEU A 59 -3.97 -9.89 -7.14
C LEU A 59 -4.88 -10.55 -8.19
N ARG A 60 -5.79 -11.45 -7.82
CA ARG A 60 -6.77 -12.06 -8.73
C ARG A 60 -7.73 -11.03 -9.30
N LEU A 61 -8.22 -10.11 -8.47
CA LEU A 61 -9.09 -9.02 -8.95
C LEU A 61 -8.33 -8.07 -9.88
N ALA A 62 -7.11 -7.69 -9.52
CA ALA A 62 -6.25 -6.91 -10.42
C ALA A 62 -6.05 -7.63 -11.76
N ASN A 63 -5.72 -8.92 -11.72
CA ASN A 63 -5.59 -9.73 -12.93
C ASN A 63 -6.88 -9.74 -13.76
N ASN A 64 -8.05 -9.89 -13.12
CA ASN A 64 -9.35 -9.90 -13.79
C ASN A 64 -9.61 -8.61 -14.57
N TYR A 65 -9.23 -7.45 -14.00
CA TYR A 65 -9.48 -6.15 -14.60
C TYR A 65 -8.33 -5.60 -15.45
N LEU A 66 -7.21 -6.30 -15.57
CA LEU A 66 -6.16 -5.92 -16.50
C LEU A 66 -6.50 -6.34 -17.94
N ASP A 67 -6.13 -5.49 -18.90
CA ASP A 67 -6.10 -5.83 -20.32
C ASP A 67 -5.11 -7.00 -20.58
N PRO A 68 -5.22 -7.71 -21.71
CA PRO A 68 -4.21 -8.69 -22.11
C PRO A 68 -2.80 -8.09 -22.11
N GLY A 69 -1.91 -8.66 -21.28
CA GLY A 69 -0.55 -8.18 -21.07
C GLY A 69 -0.44 -6.87 -20.27
N GLY A 70 -1.51 -6.44 -19.62
CA GLY A 70 -1.51 -5.31 -18.68
C GLY A 70 -0.67 -5.58 -17.45
N VAL A 71 -0.34 -4.53 -16.70
CA VAL A 71 0.56 -4.63 -15.55
C VAL A 71 -0.09 -4.10 -14.27
N PHE A 72 0.22 -4.75 -13.16
CA PHE A 72 -0.04 -4.26 -11.82
C PHE A 72 1.29 -3.90 -11.16
N ILE A 73 1.44 -2.66 -10.77
CA ILE A 73 2.64 -2.13 -10.10
C ILE A 73 2.24 -1.78 -8.68
N PHE A 74 2.94 -2.35 -7.71
CA PHE A 74 2.70 -2.04 -6.32
C PHE A 74 4.00 -1.99 -5.53
N ASP A 75 3.99 -1.31 -4.40
CA ASP A 75 5.10 -1.31 -3.48
C ASP A 75 4.79 -2.09 -2.20
N LEU A 76 5.85 -2.51 -1.55
CA LEU A 76 5.83 -3.14 -0.24
C LEU A 76 6.99 -2.62 0.60
N ASN A 77 6.72 -2.32 1.86
CA ASN A 77 7.75 -2.25 2.88
C ASN A 77 8.28 -3.67 3.14
N THR A 78 9.58 -3.78 3.31
CA THR A 78 10.25 -5.06 3.54
C THR A 78 10.25 -5.44 5.03
N GLU A 79 10.59 -6.69 5.31
CA GLU A 79 10.83 -7.15 6.67
C GLU A 79 11.99 -6.38 7.32
N HIS A 80 13.08 -6.13 6.58
CA HIS A 80 14.20 -5.32 7.04
C HIS A 80 13.74 -3.95 7.56
N LYS A 81 12.85 -3.27 6.82
CA LYS A 81 12.31 -1.99 7.28
C LYS A 81 11.57 -2.11 8.61
N TYR A 82 10.70 -3.10 8.75
CA TYR A 82 9.92 -3.26 9.98
C TYR A 82 10.76 -3.73 11.15
N ARG A 83 11.70 -4.67 10.94
CA ARG A 83 12.51 -5.23 12.00
C ARG A 83 13.67 -4.33 12.43
N ASP A 84 14.43 -3.84 11.45
CA ASP A 84 15.74 -3.24 11.71
C ASP A 84 15.69 -1.70 11.71
N ILE A 85 14.78 -1.08 10.96
CA ILE A 85 14.67 0.38 10.86
C ILE A 85 13.59 0.92 11.79
N LEU A 86 12.37 0.39 11.73
CA LEU A 86 11.25 0.80 12.59
C LEU A 86 11.28 0.05 13.92
N GLY A 87 11.44 -1.26 13.91
CA GLY A 87 11.61 -2.13 15.08
C GLY A 87 10.66 -1.80 16.21
N GLN A 88 11.24 -1.47 17.37
CA GLN A 88 10.55 -1.01 18.59
C GLN A 88 10.71 0.51 18.75
N CYS A 89 10.80 1.26 17.66
CA CYS A 89 11.09 2.69 17.71
C CYS A 89 9.86 3.53 17.92
N THR A 90 10.02 4.58 18.73
CA THR A 90 9.09 5.71 18.77
C THR A 90 9.65 6.84 17.93
N ILE A 91 8.89 7.28 16.95
CA ILE A 91 9.20 8.44 16.10
C ILE A 91 8.28 9.58 16.53
N ALA A 92 8.84 10.74 16.80
CA ALA A 92 8.07 11.91 17.15
C ALA A 92 8.55 13.12 16.35
N GLU A 93 7.60 13.94 15.93
CA GLU A 93 7.88 15.20 15.24
C GLU A 93 6.96 16.28 15.80
N ASP A 94 7.55 17.44 16.07
CA ASP A 94 6.87 18.62 16.53
C ASP A 94 6.96 19.72 15.47
N ARG A 95 5.79 20.23 15.06
CA ARG A 95 5.62 21.30 14.08
C ARG A 95 4.80 22.42 14.67
N GLU A 96 4.74 23.57 14.01
CA GLU A 96 4.07 24.76 14.49
C GLU A 96 2.58 24.54 14.83
N GLU A 97 1.85 23.84 13.97
CA GLU A 97 0.39 23.62 14.12
C GLU A 97 0.01 22.15 14.43
N SER A 98 0.99 21.25 14.47
CA SER A 98 0.72 19.84 14.70
C SER A 98 1.94 19.08 15.20
N SER A 99 1.71 18.05 15.98
CA SER A 99 2.76 17.11 16.41
C SER A 99 2.25 15.69 16.30
N PHE A 100 3.15 14.74 16.16
CA PHE A 100 2.78 13.34 16.22
C PHE A 100 3.77 12.51 17.04
N ILE A 101 3.24 11.42 17.58
CA ILE A 101 4.02 10.34 18.17
C ILE A 101 3.60 9.05 17.47
N TRP A 102 4.57 8.35 16.91
CA TRP A 102 4.37 7.12 16.18
C TRP A 102 5.20 6.01 16.82
N ASP A 103 4.52 5.12 17.54
CA ASP A 103 5.13 3.95 18.18
C ASP A 103 5.00 2.74 17.27
N ASN A 104 6.10 2.02 17.06
CA ASN A 104 6.16 0.80 16.27
C ASN A 104 6.45 -0.40 17.16
N ASN A 105 5.82 -1.52 16.83
CA ASN A 105 6.06 -2.80 17.47
C ASN A 105 5.99 -3.92 16.42
N PHE A 106 7.15 -4.42 16.00
CA PHE A 106 7.23 -5.51 15.04
C PHE A 106 7.27 -6.86 15.76
N ASP A 107 6.35 -7.74 15.42
CA ASP A 107 6.30 -9.12 15.86
C ASP A 107 6.94 -10.02 14.79
N GLU A 108 8.13 -10.55 15.08
CA GLU A 108 8.89 -11.41 14.17
C GLU A 108 8.20 -12.75 13.91
N GLU A 109 7.39 -13.27 14.85
CA GLU A 109 6.72 -14.57 14.69
C GLU A 109 5.58 -14.48 13.66
N THR A 110 4.81 -13.41 13.71
CA THR A 110 3.70 -13.18 12.78
C THR A 110 4.10 -12.38 11.55
N GLY A 111 5.22 -11.66 11.60
CA GLY A 111 5.65 -10.69 10.59
C GLY A 111 4.74 -9.47 10.51
N ILE A 112 4.02 -9.14 11.58
CA ILE A 112 3.11 -7.99 11.64
C ILE A 112 3.79 -6.85 12.39
N ASN A 113 3.78 -5.67 11.78
CA ASN A 113 4.12 -4.43 12.45
C ASN A 113 2.82 -3.73 12.88
N GLU A 114 2.63 -3.60 14.20
CA GLU A 114 1.62 -2.72 14.78
C GLU A 114 2.24 -1.33 14.96
N TYR A 115 1.56 -0.29 14.50
CA TYR A 115 1.95 1.05 14.87
C TYR A 115 0.77 1.87 15.40
N ASN A 116 1.05 2.57 16.49
CA ASN A 116 0.12 3.45 17.17
C ASN A 116 0.50 4.89 16.90
N LEU A 117 -0.36 5.60 16.19
CA LEU A 117 -0.16 6.99 15.82
C LEU A 117 -1.01 7.88 16.72
N SER A 118 -0.37 8.78 17.46
CA SER A 118 -1.02 9.87 18.18
C SER A 118 -0.75 11.17 17.45
N LEU A 119 -1.79 11.82 16.96
CA LEU A 119 -1.74 13.12 16.30
C LEU A 119 -2.27 14.19 17.26
N PHE A 120 -1.60 15.32 17.30
CA PHE A 120 -2.04 16.51 18.04
C PHE A 120 -2.15 17.64 17.03
N ILE A 121 -3.37 18.12 16.80
CA ILE A 121 -3.67 19.17 15.83
C ILE A 121 -4.13 20.40 16.59
N GLN A 122 -3.48 21.54 16.34
CA GLN A 122 -3.84 22.81 16.97
C GLN A 122 -5.23 23.26 16.49
N GLU A 123 -6.11 23.58 17.42
CA GLU A 123 -7.42 24.16 17.16
C GLU A 123 -7.48 25.65 17.52
N GLU A 124 -6.81 26.01 18.61
CA GLU A 124 -6.68 27.39 19.09
C GLU A 124 -5.26 27.59 19.62
N GLU A 125 -4.88 28.80 19.95
CA GLU A 125 -3.51 29.25 20.24
C GLU A 125 -2.70 28.30 21.17
N ASP A 126 -3.32 27.75 22.22
CA ASP A 126 -2.68 26.83 23.17
C ASP A 126 -3.43 25.48 23.29
N LEU A 127 -4.43 25.22 22.46
CA LEU A 127 -5.26 24.03 22.54
C LEU A 127 -5.03 23.09 21.36
N TYR A 128 -4.76 21.83 21.69
CA TYR A 128 -4.56 20.77 20.70
C TYR A 128 -5.59 19.67 20.88
N ARG A 129 -6.17 19.22 19.77
CA ARG A 129 -7.00 18.02 19.75
C ARG A 129 -6.13 16.82 19.47
N LYS A 130 -6.27 15.78 20.29
CA LYS A 130 -5.60 14.50 20.11
C LYS A 130 -6.47 13.56 19.30
N TYR A 131 -5.87 12.94 18.28
CA TYR A 131 -6.40 11.81 17.54
C TYR A 131 -5.50 10.61 17.74
N GLN A 132 -6.06 9.40 17.71
CA GLN A 132 -5.31 8.17 17.84
C GLN A 132 -5.78 7.18 16.78
N GLU A 133 -4.82 6.54 16.12
CA GLU A 133 -5.04 5.49 15.12
C GLU A 133 -4.09 4.34 15.41
N THR A 134 -4.58 3.10 15.23
CA THR A 134 -3.75 1.89 15.28
C THR A 134 -3.81 1.23 13.93
N HIS A 135 -2.66 0.88 13.38
CA HIS A 135 -2.52 0.24 12.09
C HIS A 135 -1.73 -1.04 12.22
N TYR A 136 -2.04 -2.00 11.35
CA TYR A 136 -1.34 -3.27 11.24
C TYR A 136 -0.89 -3.45 9.81
N GLN A 137 0.38 -3.79 9.62
CA GLN A 137 0.97 -4.04 8.31
C GLN A 137 1.76 -5.33 8.35
N LYS A 138 1.65 -6.14 7.30
CA LYS A 138 2.34 -7.42 7.14
C LYS A 138 3.61 -7.23 6.33
N ALA A 139 4.73 -7.74 6.87
CA ALA A 139 5.94 -7.96 6.09
C ALA A 139 5.79 -9.23 5.25
N TYR A 140 5.87 -9.09 3.94
CA TYR A 140 5.91 -10.22 3.02
C TYR A 140 7.32 -10.41 2.48
N SER A 141 7.81 -11.64 2.51
CA SER A 141 9.02 -12.01 1.80
C SER A 141 8.78 -11.98 0.27
N LEU A 142 9.83 -11.78 -0.50
CA LEU A 142 9.72 -11.80 -1.97
C LEU A 142 9.26 -13.15 -2.53
N ASP A 143 9.54 -14.26 -1.81
CA ASP A 143 9.07 -15.58 -2.20
C ASP A 143 7.56 -15.75 -1.96
N GLU A 144 7.01 -15.21 -0.86
CA GLU A 144 5.57 -15.18 -0.63
C GLU A 144 4.86 -14.32 -1.69
N VAL A 145 5.43 -13.16 -2.02
CA VAL A 145 4.88 -12.28 -3.06
C VAL A 145 4.90 -12.98 -4.41
N ARG A 146 5.99 -13.65 -4.78
CA ARG A 146 6.10 -14.44 -6.00
C ARG A 146 5.03 -15.53 -6.05
N ALA A 147 4.91 -16.30 -4.99
CA ALA A 147 3.92 -17.36 -4.91
C ALA A 147 2.47 -16.82 -5.04
N ALA A 148 2.17 -15.68 -4.40
CA ALA A 148 0.85 -15.04 -4.49
C ALA A 148 0.54 -14.54 -5.91
N VAL A 149 1.53 -13.93 -6.59
CA VAL A 149 1.40 -13.47 -7.99
C VAL A 149 1.13 -14.66 -8.92
N GLU A 150 1.86 -15.77 -8.77
CA GLU A 150 1.67 -16.98 -9.56
C GLU A 150 0.33 -17.64 -9.28
N GLU A 151 -0.08 -17.74 -8.02
CA GLU A 151 -1.39 -18.28 -7.62
C GLU A 151 -2.56 -17.44 -8.14
N ALA A 152 -2.38 -16.13 -8.27
CA ALA A 152 -3.34 -15.23 -8.89
C ALA A 152 -3.38 -15.33 -10.43
N GLY A 153 -2.56 -16.20 -11.04
CA GLY A 153 -2.50 -16.40 -12.49
C GLY A 153 -1.75 -15.31 -13.24
N MET A 154 -0.88 -14.57 -12.55
CA MET A 154 -0.04 -13.53 -13.13
C MET A 154 1.42 -13.98 -13.27
N GLU A 155 2.24 -13.19 -13.93
CA GLU A 155 3.68 -13.33 -14.03
C GLU A 155 4.37 -12.25 -13.20
N LEU A 156 5.32 -12.63 -12.34
CA LEU A 156 6.19 -11.66 -11.68
C LEU A 156 7.24 -11.18 -12.69
N ALA A 157 6.98 -10.04 -13.31
CA ALA A 157 7.80 -9.51 -14.40
C ALA A 157 9.10 -8.86 -13.90
N ALA A 158 9.07 -8.16 -12.77
CA ALA A 158 10.24 -7.55 -12.16
C ALA A 158 10.00 -7.20 -10.69
N VAL A 159 11.10 -7.08 -9.91
CA VAL A 159 11.13 -6.46 -8.60
C VAL A 159 12.33 -5.52 -8.56
N TYR A 160 12.13 -4.30 -8.07
CA TYR A 160 13.16 -3.29 -7.94
C TYR A 160 13.24 -2.77 -6.51
N ASP A 161 14.44 -2.45 -6.09
CA ASP A 161 14.65 -1.60 -4.92
C ASP A 161 14.02 -0.21 -5.16
N ALA A 162 13.28 0.30 -4.19
CA ALA A 162 12.45 1.48 -4.36
C ALA A 162 13.28 2.69 -4.82
N PHE A 163 12.67 3.52 -5.68
CA PHE A 163 13.28 4.70 -6.29
C PHE A 163 14.52 4.43 -7.17
N THR A 164 14.81 3.17 -7.43
CA THR A 164 15.91 2.73 -8.29
C THR A 164 15.43 1.79 -9.39
N ARG A 165 16.36 1.32 -10.22
CA ARG A 165 16.16 0.19 -11.15
C ARG A 165 17.06 -0.99 -10.81
N ASN A 166 17.62 -0.99 -9.61
CA ASN A 166 18.48 -2.07 -9.14
C ASN A 166 17.60 -3.23 -8.61
N ALA A 167 18.15 -4.42 -8.58
CA ALA A 167 17.54 -5.53 -7.86
C ALA A 167 17.51 -5.21 -6.36
N PRO A 168 16.49 -5.68 -5.61
CA PRO A 168 16.48 -5.56 -4.16
C PRO A 168 17.70 -6.23 -3.52
N SER A 169 18.14 -5.68 -2.41
CA SER A 169 19.15 -6.25 -1.52
C SER A 169 18.54 -6.57 -0.15
N GLU A 170 19.33 -7.15 0.74
CA GLU A 170 18.93 -7.40 2.13
C GLU A 170 18.64 -6.10 2.90
N ASP A 171 19.27 -5.00 2.50
CA ASP A 171 19.11 -3.66 3.10
C ASP A 171 18.00 -2.82 2.44
N SER A 172 17.28 -3.36 1.46
CA SER A 172 16.18 -2.63 0.82
C SER A 172 15.04 -2.42 1.80
N GLU A 173 14.67 -1.17 2.06
CA GLU A 173 13.57 -0.84 2.96
C GLU A 173 12.18 -0.98 2.30
N ARG A 174 12.14 -0.81 0.98
CA ARG A 174 10.92 -0.85 0.17
C ARG A 174 11.24 -1.41 -1.20
N VAL A 175 10.31 -2.18 -1.75
CA VAL A 175 10.44 -2.73 -3.09
C VAL A 175 9.26 -2.36 -3.96
N TYR A 176 9.51 -2.19 -5.28
CA TYR A 176 8.47 -2.11 -6.30
C TYR A 176 8.33 -3.45 -6.99
N VAL A 177 7.12 -3.96 -7.02
CA VAL A 177 6.75 -5.23 -7.66
C VAL A 177 5.96 -4.95 -8.92
N ILE A 178 6.34 -5.57 -10.02
CA ILE A 178 5.65 -5.49 -11.30
C ILE A 178 5.11 -6.88 -11.63
N ALA A 179 3.81 -7.06 -11.50
CA ALA A 179 3.11 -8.25 -11.95
C ALA A 179 2.43 -7.99 -13.29
N ARG A 180 2.46 -8.97 -14.19
CA ARG A 180 1.89 -8.87 -15.53
C ARG A 180 0.78 -9.90 -15.72
N GLU A 181 -0.32 -9.47 -16.31
CA GLU A 181 -1.34 -10.38 -16.80
C GLU A 181 -0.76 -11.32 -17.86
N LYS A 182 -1.07 -12.59 -17.76
CA LYS A 182 -0.72 -13.63 -18.76
C LYS A 182 -1.92 -14.50 -19.07
N GLY A 183 -2.02 -14.90 -20.33
CA GLY A 183 -3.01 -15.90 -20.77
C GLY A 183 -4.30 -15.32 -21.35
N LYS A 184 -4.59 -14.03 -21.23
CA LYS A 184 -5.69 -13.40 -21.97
C LYS A 184 -5.28 -13.13 -23.42
N HIS A 185 -6.21 -13.36 -24.32
CA HIS A 185 -6.01 -13.07 -25.74
C HIS A 185 -6.66 -11.72 -26.09
N ARG A 186 -5.94 -10.88 -26.85
CA ARG A 186 -6.58 -9.72 -27.48
C ARG A 186 -7.65 -10.22 -28.45
N LYS A 187 -8.89 -9.77 -28.23
CA LYS A 187 -9.98 -9.96 -29.20
C LYS A 187 -9.82 -9.02 -30.36
#